data_5136acbdf93c12f6ae9e5afca3d93fed
#
_entry.id   5136acbdf93c12f6ae9e5afca3d93fed
#
_cell.length_a   1.000
_cell.length_b   1.000
_cell.length_c   1.000
_cell.angle_alpha   90.00
_cell.angle_beta   90.00
_cell.angle_gamma   90.00
#
_symmetry.space_group_name_H-M   'P 1'
#
loop_
_entity.id
_entity.type
_entity.pdbx_description
1 polymer ?
#
loop_
_entity_poly.entity_id
_entity_poly.type
_entity_poly.pdbx_seq_one_letter_code
_entity_poly.pdbx_strand_id
1 'polypeptide(L)'
;MKLIAALCIGCLPLTSIAAGTYTLESAEMKPGAKIAEAQVFKGFGCEGGNVSPSLMWKNAPAGTKSFAVTVYDPDAPTGSGWWHWVMFNIPADVTSLNLGVGNPASGQTPRGAVQSRTDFGKPGYGGPCPPKGDKPHRYIFTVYALKVDKIDADSEASGALVGFMLNANKLAKASFTATYGR
;
A
#
# COMPACT_ATOMS: atom_id res chain seq x y z
N MET A 1 37.47 -28.44 56.05
CA MET A 1 37.26 -28.59 54.62
C MET A 1 35.86 -28.01 54.26
N LYS A 2 35.78 -26.84 53.61
CA LYS A 2 34.52 -26.24 53.14
C LYS A 2 34.41 -26.48 51.63
N LEU A 3 33.43 -27.28 51.21
CA LEU A 3 33.10 -27.44 49.77
C LEU A 3 32.35 -26.18 49.31
N ILE A 4 32.89 -25.53 48.28
CA ILE A 4 32.23 -24.46 47.55
C ILE A 4 31.58 -25.13 46.32
N ALA A 5 30.23 -25.18 46.31
CA ALA A 5 29.48 -25.63 45.14
C ALA A 5 29.39 -24.47 44.11
N ALA A 6 30.02 -24.66 42.97
CA ALA A 6 29.91 -23.71 41.85
C ALA A 6 28.58 -23.92 41.12
N LEU A 7 27.72 -22.90 41.14
CA LEU A 7 26.46 -22.88 40.42
C LEU A 7 26.72 -22.47 38.96
N CYS A 8 26.72 -23.43 38.03
CA CYS A 8 26.79 -23.15 36.59
C CYS A 8 25.43 -22.63 36.11
N ILE A 9 25.32 -21.33 35.87
CA ILE A 9 24.17 -20.72 35.18
C ILE A 9 24.30 -21.03 33.70
N GLY A 10 23.51 -22.00 33.23
CA GLY A 10 23.41 -22.33 31.82
C GLY A 10 22.79 -21.20 31.00
N CYS A 11 23.56 -20.55 30.16
CA CYS A 11 23.09 -19.59 29.19
C CYS A 11 22.37 -20.35 28.04
N LEU A 12 21.03 -20.33 28.01
CA LEU A 12 20.26 -20.84 26.89
C LEU A 12 20.41 -19.87 25.70
N PRO A 13 20.75 -20.35 24.50
CA PRO A 13 20.83 -19.50 23.32
C PRO A 13 19.41 -19.02 22.95
N LEU A 14 19.21 -17.71 22.93
CA LEU A 14 18.04 -17.08 22.33
C LEU A 14 18.11 -17.31 20.81
N THR A 15 17.36 -18.27 20.31
CA THR A 15 17.15 -18.43 18.86
C THR A 15 16.37 -17.24 18.35
N SER A 16 17.04 -16.30 17.70
CA SER A 16 16.41 -15.22 16.95
C SER A 16 15.72 -15.85 15.73
N ILE A 17 14.40 -15.93 15.76
CA ILE A 17 13.60 -16.26 14.55
C ILE A 17 13.73 -15.05 13.64
N ALA A 18 14.39 -15.21 12.49
CA ALA A 18 14.46 -14.17 11.48
C ALA A 18 13.03 -13.80 11.04
N ALA A 19 12.66 -12.54 11.22
CA ALA A 19 11.38 -12.03 10.74
C ALA A 19 11.34 -12.18 9.21
N GLY A 20 10.26 -12.77 8.67
CA GLY A 20 10.06 -12.92 7.23
C GLY A 20 10.08 -11.55 6.53
N THR A 21 10.39 -11.55 5.24
CA THR A 21 10.35 -10.32 4.42
C THR A 21 8.95 -9.71 4.40
N TYR A 22 8.84 -8.40 4.60
CA TYR A 22 7.58 -7.67 4.45
C TYR A 22 7.12 -7.73 2.99
N THR A 23 5.92 -8.26 2.71
CA THR A 23 5.41 -8.50 1.36
C THR A 23 4.07 -7.83 1.13
N LEU A 24 3.77 -7.52 -0.14
CA LEU A 24 2.47 -7.08 -0.65
C LEU A 24 2.08 -7.96 -1.83
N GLU A 25 0.86 -8.48 -1.80
CA GLU A 25 0.30 -9.37 -2.81
C GLU A 25 -1.12 -8.93 -3.20
N SER A 26 -1.56 -9.33 -4.39
CA SER A 26 -2.94 -9.18 -4.87
C SER A 26 -3.40 -10.48 -5.52
N ALA A 27 -4.67 -10.82 -5.32
CA ALA A 27 -5.27 -11.97 -6.00
C ALA A 27 -5.49 -11.70 -7.50
N GLU A 28 -5.79 -10.46 -7.86
CA GLU A 28 -6.12 -10.04 -9.22
C GLU A 28 -4.90 -9.66 -10.06
N MET A 29 -3.76 -9.40 -9.40
CA MET A 29 -2.56 -8.90 -10.08
C MET A 29 -1.30 -9.61 -9.60
N LYS A 30 -0.46 -10.02 -10.55
CA LYS A 30 0.89 -10.52 -10.26
C LYS A 30 1.93 -9.46 -10.61
N PRO A 31 3.08 -9.41 -9.92
CA PRO A 31 4.18 -8.53 -10.29
C PRO A 31 4.53 -8.66 -11.78
N GLY A 32 4.65 -7.53 -12.48
CA GLY A 32 4.95 -7.46 -13.91
C GLY A 32 3.79 -7.76 -14.86
N ALA A 33 2.65 -8.25 -14.37
CA ALA A 33 1.52 -8.60 -15.22
C ALA A 33 0.77 -7.34 -15.74
N LYS A 34 0.04 -7.52 -16.86
CA LYS A 34 -0.91 -6.53 -17.35
C LYS A 34 -2.12 -6.47 -16.42
N ILE A 35 -2.56 -5.25 -16.09
CA ILE A 35 -3.77 -4.99 -15.29
C ILE A 35 -5.00 -5.38 -16.12
N ALA A 36 -5.94 -6.09 -15.49
CA ALA A 36 -7.17 -6.54 -16.13
C ALA A 36 -8.19 -5.39 -16.26
N GLU A 37 -9.09 -5.50 -17.26
CA GLU A 37 -10.09 -4.47 -17.55
C GLU A 37 -11.01 -4.14 -16.36
N ALA A 38 -11.24 -5.08 -15.46
CA ALA A 38 -12.00 -4.84 -14.24
C ALA A 38 -11.41 -3.73 -13.36
N GLN A 39 -10.09 -3.56 -13.36
CA GLN A 39 -9.36 -2.55 -12.59
C GLN A 39 -9.10 -1.26 -13.37
N VAL A 40 -9.27 -1.27 -14.69
CA VAL A 40 -9.06 -0.11 -15.58
C VAL A 40 -10.07 1.00 -15.28
N PHE A 41 -9.66 2.25 -15.42
CA PHE A 41 -10.50 3.41 -15.16
C PHE A 41 -11.76 3.44 -16.04
N LYS A 42 -12.83 4.02 -15.50
CA LYS A 42 -14.04 4.34 -16.24
C LYS A 42 -14.13 5.85 -16.44
N GLY A 43 -13.70 6.29 -17.60
CA GLY A 43 -13.58 7.72 -17.95
C GLY A 43 -12.31 7.99 -18.75
N PHE A 44 -12.10 9.20 -19.21
CA PHE A 44 -10.99 9.62 -20.09
C PHE A 44 -10.86 8.77 -21.36
N GLY A 45 -12.00 8.22 -21.84
CA GLY A 45 -12.04 7.33 -23.00
C GLY A 45 -11.61 5.88 -22.68
N CYS A 46 -11.56 5.50 -21.41
CA CYS A 46 -11.48 4.12 -20.95
C CYS A 46 -12.84 3.64 -20.43
N GLU A 47 -13.12 2.35 -20.63
CA GLU A 47 -14.41 1.70 -20.33
C GLU A 47 -14.25 0.57 -19.29
N GLY A 48 -13.24 0.66 -18.44
CA GLY A 48 -12.96 -0.36 -17.42
C GLY A 48 -13.98 -0.39 -16.28
N GLY A 49 -13.84 -1.39 -15.40
CA GLY A 49 -14.71 -1.55 -14.22
C GLY A 49 -14.38 -0.58 -13.09
N ASN A 50 -13.18 0.01 -13.08
CA ASN A 50 -12.66 0.87 -12.02
C ASN A 50 -12.74 0.25 -10.61
N VAL A 51 -12.59 -1.07 -10.51
CA VAL A 51 -12.62 -1.82 -9.25
C VAL A 51 -11.21 -1.89 -8.69
N SER A 52 -10.97 -1.38 -7.48
CA SER A 52 -9.67 -1.54 -6.84
C SER A 52 -9.37 -3.01 -6.57
N PRO A 53 -8.13 -3.48 -6.78
CA PRO A 53 -7.78 -4.86 -6.49
C PRO A 53 -7.85 -5.15 -4.99
N SER A 54 -7.97 -6.43 -4.64
CA SER A 54 -7.67 -6.87 -3.28
C SER A 54 -6.16 -6.77 -3.02
N LEU A 55 -5.80 -6.43 -1.80
CA LEU A 55 -4.40 -6.33 -1.37
C LEU A 55 -4.23 -7.08 -0.04
N MET A 56 -3.13 -7.80 0.09
CA MET A 56 -2.75 -8.49 1.33
C MET A 56 -1.27 -8.30 1.60
N TRP A 57 -0.93 -8.06 2.87
CA TRP A 57 0.47 -7.92 3.29
C TRP A 57 0.77 -8.77 4.51
N LYS A 58 2.03 -9.20 4.61
CA LYS A 58 2.53 -10.09 5.67
C LYS A 58 3.88 -9.62 6.19
N ASN A 59 4.21 -10.03 7.40
CA ASN A 59 5.50 -9.79 8.03
C ASN A 59 5.82 -8.29 8.19
N ALA A 60 4.83 -7.49 8.57
CA ALA A 60 5.07 -6.11 8.95
C ALA A 60 6.08 -6.05 10.11
N PRO A 61 7.01 -5.07 10.13
CA PRO A 61 8.00 -4.97 11.19
C PRO A 61 7.35 -4.73 12.57
N ALA A 62 8.01 -5.17 13.60
CA ALA A 62 7.60 -4.87 14.98
C ALA A 62 7.54 -3.36 15.20
N GLY A 63 6.58 -2.90 16.01
CA GLY A 63 6.35 -1.48 16.25
C GLY A 63 5.49 -0.78 15.19
N THR A 64 4.95 -1.53 14.21
CA THR A 64 3.95 -0.99 13.28
C THR A 64 2.68 -0.61 14.05
N LYS A 65 2.24 0.65 13.88
CA LYS A 65 1.06 1.21 14.54
C LYS A 65 -0.08 1.49 13.58
N SER A 66 0.21 1.71 12.30
CA SER A 66 -0.78 1.84 11.24
C SER A 66 -0.17 1.46 9.89
N PHE A 67 -1.05 1.34 8.89
CA PHE A 67 -0.63 1.13 7.50
C PHE A 67 -1.17 2.24 6.59
N ALA A 68 -0.53 2.35 5.42
CA ALA A 68 -1.05 3.11 4.30
C ALA A 68 -0.82 2.35 2.99
N VAL A 69 -1.72 2.56 2.03
CA VAL A 69 -1.63 2.00 0.68
C VAL A 69 -1.63 3.13 -0.33
N THR A 70 -0.75 3.04 -1.32
CA THR A 70 -0.73 3.96 -2.46
C THR A 70 -0.63 3.21 -3.78
N VAL A 71 -1.22 3.78 -4.83
CA VAL A 71 -1.00 3.39 -6.23
C VAL A 71 -0.54 4.62 -6.99
N TYR A 72 0.61 4.51 -7.63
CA TYR A 72 1.27 5.62 -8.31
C TYR A 72 1.79 5.20 -9.69
N ASP A 73 1.54 6.04 -10.69
CA ASP A 73 2.05 5.92 -12.05
C ASP A 73 3.18 6.95 -12.27
N PRO A 74 4.46 6.54 -12.32
CA PRO A 74 5.58 7.44 -12.58
C PRO A 74 5.72 7.82 -14.05
N ASP A 75 5.02 7.14 -14.95
CA ASP A 75 5.18 7.28 -16.40
C ASP A 75 4.13 8.24 -17.01
N ALA A 76 3.14 8.68 -16.21
CA ALA A 76 2.14 9.64 -16.67
C ALA A 76 2.80 10.97 -17.13
N PRO A 77 2.41 11.51 -18.31
CA PRO A 77 3.05 12.68 -18.93
C PRO A 77 2.62 14.00 -18.28
N THR A 78 2.73 14.11 -16.95
CA THR A 78 2.30 15.27 -16.15
C THR A 78 3.48 16.01 -15.51
N GLY A 79 4.71 15.53 -15.68
CA GLY A 79 5.90 16.07 -15.00
C GLY A 79 6.07 15.64 -13.55
N SER A 80 5.02 15.08 -12.92
CA SER A 80 5.04 14.61 -11.53
C SER A 80 4.47 13.20 -11.36
N GLY A 81 4.20 12.48 -12.46
CA GLY A 81 3.47 11.22 -12.44
C GLY A 81 1.99 11.41 -12.08
N TRP A 82 1.32 10.32 -11.63
CA TRP A 82 -0.10 10.35 -11.31
C TRP A 82 -0.42 9.44 -10.13
N TRP A 83 -1.09 10.00 -9.10
CA TRP A 83 -1.58 9.25 -7.96
C TRP A 83 -2.96 8.68 -8.28
N HIS A 84 -3.04 7.35 -8.27
CA HIS A 84 -4.25 6.59 -8.60
C HIS A 84 -5.07 6.20 -7.37
N TRP A 85 -4.42 6.03 -6.23
CA TRP A 85 -5.07 5.68 -4.95
C TRP A 85 -4.16 6.07 -3.79
N VAL A 86 -4.77 6.64 -2.75
CA VAL A 86 -4.07 7.00 -1.51
C VAL A 86 -5.01 6.70 -0.35
N MET A 87 -4.65 5.72 0.48
CA MET A 87 -5.37 5.36 1.70
C MET A 87 -4.36 5.30 2.84
N PHE A 88 -4.66 5.92 3.97
CA PHE A 88 -3.80 5.95 5.15
C PHE A 88 -4.59 5.84 6.45
N ASN A 89 -3.91 5.78 7.60
CA ASN A 89 -4.51 5.52 8.90
C ASN A 89 -5.28 4.19 8.94
N ILE A 90 -4.80 3.19 8.18
CA ILE A 90 -5.32 1.83 8.23
C ILE A 90 -4.84 1.21 9.55
N PRO A 91 -5.75 0.66 10.40
CA PRO A 91 -5.38 0.09 11.70
C PRO A 91 -4.33 -1.02 11.60
N ALA A 92 -3.52 -1.18 12.64
CA ALA A 92 -2.42 -2.16 12.66
C ALA A 92 -2.87 -3.63 12.64
N ASP A 93 -4.11 -3.91 13.02
CA ASP A 93 -4.74 -5.23 12.96
C ASP A 93 -5.31 -5.59 11.59
N VAL A 94 -5.38 -4.62 10.67
CA VAL A 94 -5.79 -4.83 9.28
C VAL A 94 -4.57 -5.24 8.46
N THR A 95 -4.62 -6.43 7.85
CA THR A 95 -3.54 -6.98 7.01
C THR A 95 -3.96 -7.23 5.56
N SER A 96 -5.18 -6.82 5.21
CA SER A 96 -5.71 -6.94 3.85
C SER A 96 -6.79 -5.89 3.56
N LEU A 97 -6.97 -5.60 2.29
CA LEU A 97 -8.05 -4.79 1.75
C LEU A 97 -8.84 -5.62 0.74
N ASN A 98 -10.15 -5.62 0.85
CA ASN A 98 -11.03 -6.36 -0.04
C ASN A 98 -11.08 -5.74 -1.44
N LEU A 99 -11.43 -6.56 -2.43
CA LEU A 99 -11.75 -6.11 -3.78
C LEU A 99 -12.82 -5.00 -3.73
N GLY A 100 -12.59 -3.90 -4.43
CA GLY A 100 -13.54 -2.78 -4.54
C GLY A 100 -13.55 -1.80 -3.37
N VAL A 101 -12.77 -2.02 -2.30
CA VAL A 101 -12.70 -1.11 -1.13
C VAL A 101 -12.25 0.31 -1.49
N GLY A 102 -11.55 0.46 -2.61
CA GLY A 102 -11.12 1.75 -3.15
C GLY A 102 -12.27 2.66 -3.61
N ASN A 103 -13.49 2.16 -3.71
CA ASN A 103 -14.68 2.99 -3.88
C ASN A 103 -15.15 3.50 -2.49
N PRO A 104 -15.03 4.79 -2.17
CA PRO A 104 -15.44 5.33 -0.86
C PRO A 104 -16.92 5.06 -0.53
N ALA A 105 -17.78 5.00 -1.56
CA ALA A 105 -19.22 4.72 -1.39
C ALA A 105 -19.53 3.25 -1.08
N SER A 106 -18.54 2.34 -1.15
CA SER A 106 -18.75 0.91 -0.83
C SER A 106 -19.02 0.66 0.66
N GLY A 107 -18.69 1.60 1.53
CA GLY A 107 -18.76 1.42 2.98
C GLY A 107 -17.74 0.42 3.56
N GLN A 108 -16.79 -0.07 2.75
CA GLN A 108 -15.81 -1.08 3.15
C GLN A 108 -14.48 -0.51 3.64
N THR A 109 -14.31 0.82 3.60
CA THR A 109 -13.08 1.46 4.12
C THR A 109 -12.86 1.06 5.58
N PRO A 110 -11.70 0.54 5.97
CA PRO A 110 -11.41 0.16 7.35
C PRO A 110 -11.70 1.32 8.32
N ARG A 111 -12.24 1.01 9.49
CA ARG A 111 -12.62 2.03 10.48
C ARG A 111 -11.41 2.89 10.86
N GLY A 112 -11.54 4.21 10.71
CA GLY A 112 -10.48 5.17 10.98
C GLY A 112 -9.52 5.43 9.82
N ALA A 113 -9.53 4.60 8.78
CA ALA A 113 -8.77 4.88 7.57
C ALA A 113 -9.40 6.02 6.76
N VAL A 114 -8.54 6.75 6.06
CA VAL A 114 -8.90 7.88 5.21
C VAL A 114 -8.45 7.56 3.79
N GLN A 115 -9.35 7.73 2.82
CA GLN A 115 -8.99 7.80 1.41
C GLN A 115 -8.88 9.27 1.03
N SER A 116 -7.71 9.71 0.56
CA SER A 116 -7.51 11.09 0.19
C SER A 116 -7.59 11.32 -1.31
N ARG A 117 -7.64 12.58 -1.67
CA ARG A 117 -7.72 13.05 -3.04
C ARG A 117 -6.55 12.54 -3.88
N THR A 118 -6.87 11.94 -5.01
CA THR A 118 -5.94 11.52 -6.06
C THR A 118 -5.81 12.61 -7.13
N ASP A 119 -4.99 12.38 -8.15
CA ASP A 119 -4.87 13.31 -9.28
C ASP A 119 -6.10 13.28 -10.21
N PHE A 120 -7.06 12.35 -9.97
CA PHE A 120 -8.41 12.43 -10.55
C PHE A 120 -9.29 13.51 -9.87
N GLY A 121 -8.77 14.25 -8.89
CA GLY A 121 -9.46 15.35 -8.20
C GLY A 121 -10.45 14.91 -7.10
N LYS A 122 -10.49 13.61 -6.75
CA LYS A 122 -11.40 13.05 -5.74
C LYS A 122 -10.75 11.90 -4.98
N PRO A 123 -11.23 11.56 -3.76
CA PRO A 123 -10.81 10.37 -3.04
C PRO A 123 -11.20 9.06 -3.73
N GLY A 124 -10.45 8.01 -3.42
CA GLY A 124 -10.71 6.65 -3.85
C GLY A 124 -9.78 6.17 -4.95
N TYR A 125 -10.04 4.96 -5.44
CA TYR A 125 -9.26 4.34 -6.50
C TYR A 125 -9.70 4.85 -7.87
N GLY A 126 -8.72 5.29 -8.66
CA GLY A 126 -8.86 5.51 -10.09
C GLY A 126 -7.93 4.57 -10.84
N GLY A 127 -8.48 3.71 -11.67
CA GLY A 127 -7.70 2.72 -12.42
C GLY A 127 -6.82 3.31 -13.51
N PRO A 128 -5.99 2.48 -14.17
CA PRO A 128 -5.20 2.87 -15.33
C PRO A 128 -6.03 3.42 -16.48
N CYS A 129 -5.54 4.47 -17.10
CA CYS A 129 -6.04 4.96 -18.40
C CYS A 129 -4.98 5.84 -19.07
N PRO A 130 -3.84 5.28 -19.49
CA PRO A 130 -2.77 6.04 -20.13
C PRO A 130 -3.24 6.57 -21.51
N PRO A 131 -2.59 7.59 -22.08
CA PRO A 131 -2.87 8.04 -23.43
C PRO A 131 -2.74 6.91 -24.45
N LYS A 132 -3.57 6.94 -25.51
CA LYS A 132 -3.48 5.95 -26.60
C LYS A 132 -2.15 6.09 -27.33
N GLY A 133 -1.47 4.95 -27.53
CA GLY A 133 -0.19 4.90 -28.25
C GLY A 133 1.03 5.09 -27.37
N ASP A 134 0.87 5.45 -26.11
CA ASP A 134 1.98 5.43 -25.15
C ASP A 134 2.47 4.01 -24.90
N LYS A 135 3.75 3.88 -24.54
CA LYS A 135 4.26 2.63 -24.00
C LYS A 135 3.46 2.25 -22.75
N PRO A 136 3.30 0.95 -22.44
CA PRO A 136 2.62 0.57 -21.20
C PRO A 136 3.21 1.28 -19.99
N HIS A 137 2.37 1.97 -19.21
CA HIS A 137 2.76 2.62 -17.97
C HIS A 137 2.90 1.61 -16.84
N ARG A 138 3.69 1.96 -15.84
CA ARG A 138 3.89 1.21 -14.59
C ARG A 138 2.95 1.74 -13.52
N TYR A 139 2.26 0.83 -12.86
CA TYR A 139 1.42 1.15 -11.71
C TYR A 139 2.04 0.49 -10.49
N ILE A 140 2.59 1.30 -9.60
CA ILE A 140 3.33 0.86 -8.41
C ILE A 140 2.36 0.84 -7.24
N PHE A 141 2.00 -0.37 -6.80
CA PHE A 141 1.21 -0.62 -5.60
C PHE A 141 2.17 -0.72 -4.42
N THR A 142 1.95 0.08 -3.39
CA THR A 142 2.84 0.11 -2.21
C THR A 142 2.02 0.09 -0.93
N VAL A 143 2.41 -0.76 0.01
CA VAL A 143 1.97 -0.70 1.41
C VAL A 143 3.10 -0.19 2.29
N TYR A 144 2.79 0.74 3.17
CA TYR A 144 3.70 1.31 4.16
C TYR A 144 3.30 0.82 5.56
N ALA A 145 4.27 0.33 6.32
CA ALA A 145 4.14 0.08 7.75
C ALA A 145 4.67 1.31 8.49
N LEU A 146 3.86 1.93 9.34
CA LEU A 146 4.15 3.23 9.95
C LEU A 146 4.38 3.10 11.45
N LYS A 147 5.30 3.92 12.00
CA LYS A 147 5.61 4.03 13.43
C LYS A 147 4.62 4.90 14.23
N VAL A 148 3.64 5.51 13.55
CA VAL A 148 2.61 6.39 14.13
C VAL A 148 1.23 5.79 13.93
N ASP A 149 0.32 6.04 14.87
CA ASP A 149 -1.06 5.56 14.80
C ASP A 149 -1.86 6.32 13.72
N LYS A 150 -1.54 7.60 13.53
CA LYS A 150 -2.20 8.47 12.55
C LYS A 150 -1.22 9.41 11.87
N ILE A 151 -1.46 9.65 10.59
CA ILE A 151 -0.98 10.79 9.84
C ILE A 151 -2.03 11.90 9.98
N ASP A 152 -1.59 13.11 10.31
CA ASP A 152 -2.45 14.29 10.43
C ASP A 152 -2.73 14.90 9.05
N ALA A 153 -3.64 14.26 8.34
CA ALA A 153 -4.12 14.64 7.03
C ALA A 153 -5.58 14.19 6.86
N ASP A 154 -6.31 14.82 5.96
CA ASP A 154 -7.70 14.56 5.65
C ASP A 154 -7.91 14.03 4.21
N SER A 155 -9.16 13.94 3.78
CA SER A 155 -9.53 13.49 2.44
C SER A 155 -9.13 14.45 1.32
N GLU A 156 -8.84 15.71 1.64
CA GLU A 156 -8.42 16.73 0.67
C GLU A 156 -6.91 16.78 0.47
N ALA A 157 -6.14 16.09 1.30
CA ALA A 157 -4.69 16.04 1.19
C ALA A 157 -4.27 15.45 -0.17
N SER A 158 -3.28 16.08 -0.83
CA SER A 158 -2.75 15.57 -2.09
C SER A 158 -1.91 14.30 -1.88
N GLY A 159 -1.83 13.44 -2.91
CA GLY A 159 -0.97 12.27 -2.87
C GLY A 159 0.50 12.60 -2.57
N ALA A 160 1.00 13.74 -3.05
CA ALA A 160 2.36 14.21 -2.78
C ALA A 160 2.57 14.56 -1.29
N LEU A 161 1.63 15.28 -0.66
CA LEU A 161 1.69 15.60 0.78
C LEU A 161 1.65 14.32 1.62
N VAL A 162 0.70 13.43 1.34
CA VAL A 162 0.61 12.16 2.05
C VAL A 162 1.89 11.34 1.84
N GLY A 163 2.40 11.25 0.62
CA GLY A 163 3.66 10.57 0.31
C GLY A 163 4.86 11.09 1.11
N PHE A 164 4.95 12.40 1.30
CA PHE A 164 5.97 13.02 2.17
C PHE A 164 5.84 12.53 3.61
N MET A 165 4.61 12.57 4.17
CA MET A 165 4.33 12.12 5.54
C MET A 165 4.58 10.62 5.73
N LEU A 166 4.20 9.79 4.74
CA LEU A 166 4.49 8.36 4.74
C LEU A 166 5.99 8.09 4.79
N ASN A 167 6.78 8.80 3.98
CA ASN A 167 8.23 8.64 3.96
C ASN A 167 8.89 9.03 5.28
N ALA A 168 8.40 10.06 5.97
CA ALA A 168 8.90 10.50 7.28
C ALA A 168 8.56 9.52 8.42
N ASN A 169 7.49 8.75 8.28
CA ASN A 169 6.95 7.90 9.36
C ASN A 169 7.05 6.39 9.09
N LYS A 170 7.52 5.94 7.92
CA LYS A 170 7.62 4.52 7.61
C LYS A 170 8.67 3.80 8.44
N LEU A 171 8.35 2.60 8.90
CA LEU A 171 9.29 1.58 9.36
C LEU A 171 9.79 0.75 8.18
N ALA A 172 8.88 0.37 7.29
CA ALA A 172 9.15 -0.37 6.06
C ALA A 172 8.09 -0.09 5.01
N LYS A 173 8.38 -0.49 3.77
CA LYS A 173 7.40 -0.57 2.69
C LYS A 173 7.60 -1.85 1.88
N ALA A 174 6.51 -2.38 1.31
CA ALA A 174 6.54 -3.45 0.32
C ALA A 174 5.78 -2.99 -0.92
N SER A 175 6.22 -3.40 -2.10
CA SER A 175 5.63 -2.96 -3.36
C SER A 175 5.66 -4.05 -4.40
N PHE A 176 4.69 -4.00 -5.30
CA PHE A 176 4.78 -4.65 -6.61
C PHE A 176 4.37 -3.66 -7.72
N THR A 177 4.79 -3.97 -8.94
CA THR A 177 4.44 -3.17 -10.12
C THR A 177 3.63 -4.03 -11.07
N ALA A 178 2.54 -3.48 -11.58
CA ALA A 178 1.79 -4.03 -12.71
C ALA A 178 1.80 -3.00 -13.85
N THR A 179 1.42 -3.40 -15.06
CA THR A 179 1.48 -2.53 -16.24
C THR A 179 0.13 -2.45 -16.95
N TYR A 180 -0.10 -1.35 -17.63
CA TYR A 180 -1.24 -1.21 -18.55
C TYR A 180 -0.89 -0.23 -19.69
N GLY A 181 -1.35 -0.56 -20.88
CA GLY A 181 -1.26 0.27 -22.08
C GLY A 181 -2.42 -0.03 -23.03
N ARG A 182 -2.77 0.92 -23.92
CA ARG A 182 -3.89 0.82 -24.85
C ARG A 182 -3.59 1.42 -26.23
#